data_d18e8be1c1aadcfc5c75b1981074d2b0
#
_entry.id   d18e8be1c1aadcfc5c75b1981074d2b0
#
_cell.length_a   1.000
_cell.length_b   1.000
_cell.length_c   1.000
_cell.angle_alpha   90.00
_cell.angle_beta   90.00
_cell.angle_gamma   90.00
#
_symmetry.space_group_name_H-M   'P 1'
#
loop_
_entity.id
_entity.type
_entity.pdbx_description
1 polymer ?
#
loop_
_entity_poly.entity_id
_entity_poly.type
_entity_poly.pdbx_seq_one_letter_code
_entity_poly.pdbx_strand_id
1 'polypeptide(L)'
;KLAVRKPTAEDVRRAEGILARVQDKVLRTPEEVYARETVLLAKYPEEVMVPLQAMRIGDAALAAIPCEVFVEIGLELKRTSSFPVTAVVSLANGYNGYLPTPEHHALGGYETWRARSSYLEVQASVTITRTLQEMLRRLAQETSP
;
A
#
# COMPACT_ATOMS: atom_id res chain seq x y z
N LYS A 1 3.75 -11.34 -2.36
CA LYS A 1 3.72 -11.05 -0.91
C LYS A 1 4.54 -9.80 -0.63
N LEU A 2 4.13 -9.03 0.39
CA LEU A 2 4.82 -7.84 0.87
C LEU A 2 4.92 -7.91 2.39
N ALA A 3 6.01 -7.37 2.95
CA ALA A 3 6.21 -7.32 4.39
C ALA A 3 5.33 -6.25 5.04
N VAL A 4 4.96 -6.50 6.28
CA VAL A 4 4.23 -5.57 7.15
C VAL A 4 5.22 -4.80 8.02
N ARG A 5 5.09 -3.49 8.10
CA ARG A 5 5.88 -2.63 9.01
C ARG A 5 5.47 -2.86 10.47
N LYS A 6 5.91 -3.99 11.03
CA LYS A 6 5.57 -4.38 12.41
C LYS A 6 6.11 -3.38 13.43
N PRO A 7 5.35 -3.05 14.47
CA PRO A 7 5.88 -2.34 15.62
C PRO A 7 6.83 -3.22 16.43
N THR A 8 7.81 -2.61 17.08
CA THR A 8 8.66 -3.29 18.05
C THR A 8 7.88 -3.58 19.36
N ALA A 9 8.38 -4.50 20.18
CA ALA A 9 7.81 -4.75 21.51
C ALA A 9 7.83 -3.49 22.40
N GLU A 10 8.79 -2.60 22.21
CA GLU A 10 8.86 -1.31 22.92
C GLU A 10 7.78 -0.35 22.44
N ASP A 11 7.55 -0.25 21.11
CA ASP A 11 6.44 0.54 20.56
C ASP A 11 5.10 0.10 21.14
N VAL A 12 4.89 -1.23 21.23
CA VAL A 12 3.64 -1.79 21.78
C VAL A 12 3.47 -1.43 23.25
N ARG A 13 4.50 -1.62 24.09
CA ARG A 13 4.45 -1.24 25.51
C ARG A 13 4.15 0.25 25.70
N ARG A 14 4.77 1.12 24.91
CA ARG A 14 4.51 2.56 24.94
C ARG A 14 3.07 2.88 24.58
N ALA A 15 2.58 2.25 23.50
CA ALA A 15 1.21 2.42 23.04
C ALA A 15 0.17 1.95 24.08
N GLU A 16 0.40 0.81 24.72
CA GLU A 16 -0.45 0.31 25.82
C GLU A 16 -0.46 1.28 27.00
N GLY A 17 0.69 1.86 27.35
CA GLY A 17 0.80 2.88 28.40
C GLY A 17 0.03 4.16 28.09
N ILE A 18 -0.05 4.58 26.81
CA ILE A 18 -0.89 5.70 26.38
C ILE A 18 -2.36 5.34 26.53
N LEU A 19 -2.77 4.19 26.00
CA LEU A 19 -4.16 3.74 26.03
C LEU A 19 -4.69 3.50 27.44
N ALA A 20 -3.85 3.08 28.37
CA ALA A 20 -4.22 2.90 29.79
C ALA A 20 -4.65 4.21 30.49
N ARG A 21 -4.26 5.36 29.96
CA ARG A 21 -4.64 6.70 30.48
C ARG A 21 -5.88 7.27 29.82
N VAL A 22 -6.40 6.63 28.75
CA VAL A 22 -7.58 7.10 28.03
C VAL A 22 -8.82 6.87 28.89
N GLN A 23 -9.52 7.97 29.21
CA GLN A 23 -10.78 7.92 29.93
C GLN A 23 -11.93 7.54 28.99
N ASP A 24 -12.92 6.83 29.50
CA ASP A 24 -14.16 6.45 28.80
C ASP A 24 -13.93 5.62 27.51
N LYS A 25 -12.70 5.13 27.28
CA LYS A 25 -12.30 4.41 26.03
C LYS A 25 -12.53 5.22 24.74
N VAL A 26 -12.66 6.53 24.85
CA VAL A 26 -12.86 7.45 23.72
C VAL A 26 -11.54 8.10 23.35
N LEU A 27 -11.02 7.77 22.18
CA LEU A 27 -9.78 8.37 21.66
C LEU A 27 -10.06 9.78 21.14
N ARG A 28 -9.33 10.77 21.65
CA ARG A 28 -9.54 12.19 21.34
C ARG A 28 -8.36 12.85 20.62
N THR A 29 -7.20 12.21 20.65
CA THR A 29 -5.98 12.76 20.07
C THR A 29 -5.40 11.83 19.00
N PRO A 30 -4.64 12.36 18.02
CA PRO A 30 -3.89 11.53 17.08
C PRO A 30 -2.97 10.53 17.81
N GLU A 31 -2.32 10.92 18.88
CA GLU A 31 -1.44 10.06 19.69
C GLU A 31 -2.18 8.81 20.18
N GLU A 32 -3.39 8.98 20.75
CA GLU A 32 -4.21 7.87 21.22
C GLU A 32 -4.67 6.96 20.07
N VAL A 33 -5.05 7.56 18.93
CA VAL A 33 -5.43 6.82 17.73
C VAL A 33 -4.28 5.96 17.22
N TYR A 34 -3.09 6.54 17.07
CA TYR A 34 -1.91 5.80 16.57
C TYR A 34 -1.34 4.81 17.62
N ALA A 35 -1.55 5.05 18.90
CA ALA A 35 -1.28 4.06 19.94
C ALA A 35 -2.17 2.82 19.75
N ARG A 36 -3.48 2.99 19.52
CA ARG A 36 -4.39 1.89 19.18
C ARG A 36 -3.96 1.18 17.92
N GLU A 37 -3.62 1.92 16.85
CA GLU A 37 -3.17 1.34 15.59
C GLU A 37 -1.88 0.51 15.77
N THR A 38 -0.96 0.95 16.62
CA THR A 38 0.27 0.21 16.97
C THR A 38 -0.06 -1.14 17.61
N VAL A 39 -0.94 -1.17 18.61
CA VAL A 39 -1.34 -2.41 19.29
C VAL A 39 -2.07 -3.36 18.33
N LEU A 40 -2.92 -2.83 17.44
CA LEU A 40 -3.65 -3.64 16.46
C LEU A 40 -2.72 -4.19 15.38
N LEU A 41 -1.80 -3.38 14.88
CA LEU A 41 -0.85 -3.78 13.84
C LEU A 41 0.17 -4.81 14.35
N ALA A 42 0.47 -4.82 15.66
CA ALA A 42 1.29 -5.87 16.28
C ALA A 42 0.73 -7.29 16.04
N LYS A 43 -0.59 -7.41 15.88
CA LYS A 43 -1.30 -8.68 15.65
C LYS A 43 -1.34 -9.10 14.17
N TYR A 44 -0.90 -8.24 13.25
CA TYR A 44 -0.86 -8.59 11.82
C TYR A 44 0.19 -9.66 11.55
N PRO A 45 0.06 -10.44 10.45
CA PRO A 45 1.13 -11.33 10.01
C PRO A 45 2.38 -10.54 9.60
N GLU A 46 3.52 -11.22 9.49
CA GLU A 46 4.78 -10.60 9.02
C GLU A 46 4.70 -10.20 7.54
N GLU A 47 3.92 -10.93 6.76
CA GLU A 47 3.70 -10.69 5.34
C GLU A 47 2.21 -10.78 5.00
N VAL A 48 1.79 -10.04 3.97
CA VAL A 48 0.44 -10.08 3.41
C VAL A 48 0.47 -10.36 1.91
N MET A 49 -0.59 -11.00 1.42
CA MET A 49 -0.83 -11.13 -0.02
C MET A 49 -1.50 -9.86 -0.53
N VAL A 50 -0.89 -9.24 -1.54
CA VAL A 50 -1.45 -8.08 -2.23
C VAL A 50 -1.76 -8.51 -3.66
N PRO A 51 -3.03 -8.83 -4.00
CA PRO A 51 -3.40 -9.29 -5.33
C PRO A 51 -3.30 -8.14 -6.34
N LEU A 52 -2.47 -8.31 -7.35
CA LEU A 52 -2.34 -7.39 -8.47
C LEU A 52 -3.01 -8.00 -9.70
N GLN A 53 -3.62 -7.17 -10.54
CA GLN A 53 -4.22 -7.61 -11.78
C GLN A 53 -3.85 -6.67 -12.92
N ALA A 54 -3.51 -7.24 -14.07
CA ALA A 54 -3.40 -6.52 -15.32
C ALA A 54 -4.33 -7.16 -16.35
N MET A 55 -4.99 -6.35 -17.16
CA MET A 55 -5.91 -6.79 -18.21
C MET A 55 -5.61 -6.02 -19.49
N ARG A 56 -5.75 -6.72 -20.65
CA ARG A 56 -5.71 -6.11 -21.98
C ARG A 56 -7.13 -6.02 -22.53
N ILE A 57 -7.46 -4.87 -23.11
CA ILE A 57 -8.73 -4.64 -23.83
C ILE A 57 -8.37 -3.98 -25.17
N GLY A 58 -8.22 -4.80 -26.22
CA GLY A 58 -7.70 -4.32 -27.51
C GLY A 58 -6.31 -3.71 -27.37
N ASP A 59 -6.17 -2.43 -27.70
CA ASP A 59 -4.92 -1.68 -27.61
C ASP A 59 -4.77 -0.93 -26.27
N ALA A 60 -5.70 -1.11 -25.32
CA ALA A 60 -5.62 -0.55 -23.99
C ALA A 60 -5.29 -1.60 -22.94
N ALA A 61 -4.73 -1.15 -21.81
CA ALA A 61 -4.50 -1.98 -20.65
C ALA A 61 -5.02 -1.34 -19.36
N LEU A 62 -5.39 -2.18 -18.40
CA LEU A 62 -5.73 -1.81 -17.03
C LEU A 62 -4.74 -2.44 -16.07
N ALA A 63 -4.26 -1.66 -15.09
CA ALA A 63 -3.46 -2.12 -13.96
C ALA A 63 -4.24 -1.86 -12.67
N ALA A 64 -4.62 -2.91 -11.94
CA ALA A 64 -5.45 -2.84 -10.74
C ALA A 64 -4.59 -3.10 -9.49
N ILE A 65 -4.69 -2.19 -8.51
CA ILE A 65 -3.90 -2.17 -7.28
C ILE A 65 -4.85 -2.03 -6.08
N PRO A 66 -4.82 -2.94 -5.09
CA PRO A 66 -5.71 -2.88 -3.93
C PRO A 66 -5.18 -1.95 -2.83
N CYS A 67 -4.75 -0.75 -3.22
CA CYS A 67 -4.22 0.29 -2.32
C CYS A 67 -4.72 1.66 -2.73
N GLU A 68 -4.63 2.63 -1.84
CA GLU A 68 -4.73 4.06 -2.17
C GLU A 68 -3.41 4.50 -2.84
N VAL A 69 -3.42 4.50 -4.17
CA VAL A 69 -2.21 4.63 -5.02
C VAL A 69 -1.83 6.10 -5.18
N PHE A 70 -0.58 6.42 -4.89
CA PHE A 70 -0.03 7.75 -5.17
C PHE A 70 0.14 7.98 -6.67
N VAL A 71 -0.04 9.23 -7.09
CA VAL A 71 -0.10 9.60 -8.53
C VAL A 71 1.19 9.26 -9.28
N GLU A 72 2.33 9.32 -8.63
CA GLU A 72 3.65 9.01 -9.19
C GLU A 72 3.72 7.57 -9.71
N ILE A 73 3.13 6.63 -8.97
CA ILE A 73 3.05 5.21 -9.35
C ILE A 73 2.23 5.06 -10.64
N GLY A 74 1.08 5.75 -10.69
CA GLY A 74 0.21 5.74 -11.87
C GLY A 74 0.88 6.36 -13.10
N LEU A 75 1.59 7.47 -12.93
CA LEU A 75 2.35 8.13 -13.99
C LEU A 75 3.49 7.23 -14.50
N GLU A 76 4.22 6.58 -13.59
CA GLU A 76 5.32 5.68 -13.95
C GLU A 76 4.82 4.46 -14.72
N LEU A 77 3.72 3.83 -14.29
CA LEU A 77 3.10 2.72 -15.01
C LEU A 77 2.65 3.12 -16.42
N LYS A 78 2.05 4.30 -16.58
CA LYS A 78 1.64 4.82 -17.89
C LYS A 78 2.84 5.11 -18.79
N ARG A 79 3.89 5.73 -18.24
CA ARG A 79 5.11 6.10 -18.98
C ARG A 79 5.86 4.88 -19.50
N THR A 80 5.85 3.77 -18.76
CA THR A 80 6.62 2.56 -19.06
C THR A 80 5.80 1.45 -19.70
N SER A 81 4.50 1.67 -19.88
CA SER A 81 3.62 0.69 -20.49
C SER A 81 3.93 0.47 -21.97
N SER A 82 3.78 -0.77 -22.41
CA SER A 82 3.84 -1.14 -23.83
C SER A 82 2.53 -0.88 -24.59
N PHE A 83 1.48 -0.42 -23.89
CA PHE A 83 0.18 -0.12 -24.50
C PHE A 83 0.03 1.38 -24.76
N PRO A 84 -0.58 1.80 -25.88
CA PRO A 84 -0.85 3.21 -26.17
C PRO A 84 -1.70 3.89 -25.09
N VAL A 85 -2.61 3.14 -24.47
CA VAL A 85 -3.47 3.60 -23.38
C VAL A 85 -3.35 2.63 -22.20
N THR A 86 -3.00 3.18 -21.05
CA THR A 86 -2.94 2.42 -19.79
C THR A 86 -3.69 3.17 -18.70
N ALA A 87 -4.68 2.53 -18.10
CA ALA A 87 -5.38 3.04 -16.92
C ALA A 87 -4.91 2.31 -15.67
N VAL A 88 -4.75 3.05 -14.57
CA VAL A 88 -4.44 2.50 -13.25
C VAL A 88 -5.67 2.65 -12.36
N VAL A 89 -6.11 1.55 -11.77
CA VAL A 89 -7.29 1.49 -10.91
C VAL A 89 -6.84 1.30 -9.47
N SER A 90 -7.01 2.34 -8.67
CA SER A 90 -6.76 2.36 -7.23
C SER A 90 -7.88 1.63 -6.48
N LEU A 91 -7.60 1.08 -5.30
CA LEU A 91 -8.55 0.37 -4.44
C LEU A 91 -9.27 -0.80 -5.12
N ALA A 92 -8.63 -1.38 -6.11
CA ALA A 92 -9.22 -2.47 -6.88
C ALA A 92 -8.94 -3.84 -6.24
N ASN A 93 -9.98 -4.67 -6.13
CA ASN A 93 -9.91 -6.04 -5.63
C ASN A 93 -9.48 -6.19 -4.15
N GLY A 94 -9.57 -5.12 -3.36
CA GLY A 94 -9.23 -5.16 -1.95
C GLY A 94 -8.74 -3.81 -1.40
N TYR A 95 -8.30 -3.85 -0.13
CA TYR A 95 -7.78 -2.67 0.57
C TYR A 95 -6.55 -3.04 1.38
N ASN A 96 -5.41 -2.45 1.04
CA ASN A 96 -4.15 -2.60 1.79
C ASN A 96 -3.58 -1.24 2.26
N GLY A 97 -4.45 -0.23 2.38
CA GLY A 97 -4.10 1.10 2.84
C GLY A 97 -3.38 1.94 1.78
N TYR A 98 -2.74 3.01 2.24
CA TYR A 98 -1.94 3.90 1.41
C TYR A 98 -0.73 3.19 0.81
N LEU A 99 -0.38 3.59 -0.41
CA LEU A 99 0.80 3.12 -1.12
C LEU A 99 1.70 4.32 -1.49
N PRO A 100 2.38 4.94 -0.51
CA PRO A 100 3.34 6.00 -0.77
C PRO A 100 4.60 5.44 -1.42
N THR A 101 5.34 6.29 -2.15
CA THR A 101 6.67 5.94 -2.64
C THR A 101 7.72 6.03 -1.52
N PRO A 102 8.93 5.47 -1.70
CA PRO A 102 10.02 5.65 -0.73
C PRO A 102 10.35 7.12 -0.45
N GLU A 103 10.24 7.99 -1.46
CA GLU A 103 10.43 9.43 -1.33
C GLU A 103 9.39 10.06 -0.40
N HIS A 104 8.12 9.66 -0.55
CA HIS A 104 7.05 10.13 0.35
C HIS A 104 7.24 9.62 1.77
N HIS A 105 7.73 8.39 1.95
CA HIS A 105 8.12 7.90 3.28
C HIS A 105 9.23 8.75 3.92
N ALA A 106 10.17 9.26 3.14
CA ALA A 106 11.23 10.14 3.61
C ALA A 106 10.73 11.57 3.93
N LEU A 107 9.76 12.08 3.15
CA LEU A 107 9.13 13.38 3.37
C LEU A 107 8.16 13.37 4.56
N GLY A 108 7.55 12.23 4.86
CA GLY A 108 6.54 12.11 5.90
C GLY A 108 5.13 12.42 5.39
N GLY A 109 4.21 12.70 6.32
CA GLY A 109 2.79 12.85 6.06
C GLY A 109 1.99 11.68 6.64
N TYR A 110 0.71 11.90 6.94
CA TYR A 110 -0.11 10.91 7.64
C TYR A 110 -0.28 9.60 6.85
N GLU A 111 -0.17 9.64 5.54
CA GLU A 111 -0.25 8.48 4.67
C GLU A 111 0.95 7.53 4.84
N THR A 112 2.04 8.03 5.44
CA THR A 112 3.24 7.26 5.72
C THR A 112 3.32 6.77 7.17
N TRP A 113 2.47 7.29 8.06
CA TRP A 113 2.48 6.92 9.47
C TRP A 113 2.02 5.47 9.65
N ARG A 114 2.78 4.72 10.43
CA ARG A 114 2.53 3.30 10.63
C ARG A 114 1.19 3.05 11.34
N ALA A 115 0.23 2.54 10.59
CA ALA A 115 -1.12 2.21 11.02
C ALA A 115 -1.69 1.13 10.10
N ARG A 116 -2.86 0.58 10.41
CA ARG A 116 -3.57 -0.36 9.52
C ARG A 116 -3.97 0.26 8.18
N SER A 117 -4.02 1.58 8.10
CA SER A 117 -4.20 2.34 6.86
C SER A 117 -2.90 2.61 6.10
N SER A 118 -1.72 2.26 6.64
CA SER A 118 -0.42 2.39 5.98
C SER A 118 0.56 1.43 6.64
N TYR A 119 0.51 0.17 6.28
CA TYR A 119 1.25 -0.89 6.97
C TYR A 119 2.25 -1.64 6.08
N LEU A 120 2.17 -1.49 4.77
CA LEU A 120 3.10 -2.14 3.85
C LEU A 120 4.52 -1.59 4.00
N GLU A 121 5.50 -2.42 3.70
CA GLU A 121 6.91 -2.05 3.70
C GLU A 121 7.19 -0.82 2.81
N VAL A 122 8.25 -0.07 3.14
CA VAL A 122 8.61 1.18 2.43
C VAL A 122 8.82 0.95 0.93
N GLN A 123 9.34 -0.21 0.54
CA GLN A 123 9.58 -0.57 -0.86
C GLN A 123 8.37 -1.20 -1.57
N ALA A 124 7.20 -1.24 -0.94
CA ALA A 124 6.01 -1.87 -1.49
C ALA A 124 5.61 -1.30 -2.86
N SER A 125 5.63 0.04 -2.99
CA SER A 125 5.30 0.71 -4.26
C SER A 125 6.24 0.34 -5.40
N VAL A 126 7.53 0.22 -5.12
CA VAL A 126 8.55 -0.19 -6.11
C VAL A 126 8.30 -1.63 -6.56
N THR A 127 8.04 -2.54 -5.61
CA THR A 127 7.76 -3.94 -5.90
C THR A 127 6.48 -4.13 -6.71
N ILE A 128 5.41 -3.42 -6.33
CA ILE A 128 4.11 -3.44 -7.03
C ILE A 128 4.28 -2.89 -8.46
N THR A 129 4.91 -1.72 -8.62
CA THR A 129 5.13 -1.10 -9.93
C THR A 129 5.90 -2.02 -10.86
N ARG A 130 7.01 -2.59 -10.40
CA ARG A 130 7.83 -3.53 -11.20
C ARG A 130 7.04 -4.77 -11.60
N THR A 131 6.24 -5.33 -10.68
CA THR A 131 5.41 -6.50 -10.96
C THR A 131 4.36 -6.20 -12.04
N LEU A 132 3.68 -5.05 -11.94
CA LEU A 132 2.70 -4.64 -12.94
C LEU A 132 3.33 -4.31 -14.30
N GLN A 133 4.51 -3.68 -14.33
CA GLN A 133 5.27 -3.47 -15.57
C GLN A 133 5.58 -4.79 -16.27
N GLU A 134 5.97 -5.81 -15.51
CA GLU A 134 6.21 -7.15 -16.06
C GLU A 134 4.93 -7.81 -16.59
N MET A 135 3.81 -7.71 -15.83
CA MET A 135 2.51 -8.24 -16.27
C MET A 135 2.04 -7.55 -17.56
N LEU A 136 2.13 -6.23 -17.63
CA LEU A 136 1.75 -5.45 -18.82
C LEU A 136 2.62 -5.82 -20.03
N ARG A 137 3.94 -6.02 -19.82
CA ARG A 137 4.84 -6.43 -20.90
C ARG A 137 4.47 -7.81 -21.45
N ARG A 138 4.14 -8.77 -20.59
CA ARG A 138 3.67 -10.11 -21.01
C ARG A 138 2.39 -10.03 -21.81
N LEU A 139 1.40 -9.28 -21.34
CA LEU A 139 0.14 -9.08 -22.07
C LEU A 139 0.33 -8.43 -23.46
N ALA A 140 1.32 -7.55 -23.61
CA ALA A 140 1.63 -6.95 -24.90
C ALA A 140 2.28 -7.94 -25.89
N GLN A 141 3.01 -8.94 -25.37
CA GLN A 141 3.65 -9.98 -26.16
C GLN A 141 2.69 -11.11 -26.58
N GLU A 142 1.60 -11.29 -25.84
CA GLU A 142 0.52 -12.22 -26.21
C GLU A 142 -0.21 -11.66 -27.43
N THR A 143 0.31 -11.96 -28.63
CA THR A 143 -0.40 -11.65 -29.87
C THR A 143 -1.69 -12.45 -29.92
N SER A 144 -2.81 -11.75 -30.18
CA SER A 144 -4.06 -12.45 -30.48
C SER A 144 -3.83 -13.41 -31.66
N PRO A 145 -4.44 -14.62 -31.63
CA PRO A 145 -4.38 -15.58 -32.71
C PRO A 145 -4.94 -15.03 -33.99
#